data_a832f454d5624446ac396d0895c33610
#
_entry.id   a832f454d5624446ac396d0895c33610
#
_cell.length_a   1.000
_cell.length_b   1.000
_cell.length_c   1.000
_cell.angle_alpha   90.00
_cell.angle_beta   90.00
_cell.angle_gamma   90.00
#
_symmetry.space_group_name_H-M   'P 1'
#
loop_
_entity.id
_entity.type
_entity.pdbx_description
1 polymer ?
#
loop_
_entity_poly.entity_id
_entity_poly.type
_entity_poly.pdbx_seq_one_letter_code
_entity_poly.pdbx_strand_id
1 'polypeptide(L)'
;QARKKAERDTQEWRYEIEVVQTGTQGTYLIKVWSYSKKPDVAIEQAKKNAVHGIIFKGFTEKGTVPGQKALTDNVNLEVEKEDFFKPFFEDGGKYMKFVSMSNDGAVAAEDRMKVGKEYKVGVVLSVNVSALRKDLEAAGIIKSLGAGFN
;
A
#
# COMPACT_ATOMS: atom_id res chain seq x y z
N GLN A 1 15.87 19.65 5.07
CA GLN A 1 15.25 20.58 4.11
C GLN A 1 14.85 19.88 2.81
N ALA A 2 15.82 19.19 2.17
CA ALA A 2 15.51 18.46 0.94
C ALA A 2 14.50 17.36 1.16
N ARG A 3 14.53 16.67 2.30
CA ARG A 3 13.56 15.63 2.63
C ARG A 3 12.15 16.20 2.78
N LYS A 4 12.00 17.31 3.51
CA LYS A 4 10.69 17.95 3.69
C LYS A 4 10.12 18.43 2.38
N LYS A 5 10.96 18.98 1.51
CA LYS A 5 10.52 19.40 0.18
C LYS A 5 10.06 18.19 -0.65
N ALA A 6 10.83 17.10 -0.61
CA ALA A 6 10.48 15.89 -1.32
C ALA A 6 9.14 15.31 -0.82
N GLU A 7 8.91 15.35 0.50
CA GLU A 7 7.64 14.89 1.06
C GLU A 7 6.47 15.74 0.57
N ARG A 8 6.61 17.07 0.54
CA ARG A 8 5.56 17.95 0.02
C ARG A 8 5.30 17.74 -1.48
N ASP A 9 6.37 17.49 -2.24
CA ASP A 9 6.29 17.36 -3.69
C ASP A 9 5.94 15.97 -4.15
N THR A 10 5.84 14.99 -3.24
CA THR A 10 5.47 13.62 -3.58
C THR A 10 3.97 13.56 -3.81
N GLN A 11 3.59 13.12 -5.01
CA GLN A 11 2.18 12.98 -5.36
C GLN A 11 1.62 11.75 -4.67
N GLU A 12 0.57 11.94 -3.87
CA GLU A 12 -0.11 10.83 -3.21
C GLU A 12 -0.77 9.92 -4.22
N TRP A 13 -0.73 8.64 -3.92
CA TRP A 13 -1.45 7.58 -4.63
C TRP A 13 -1.03 7.42 -6.10
N ARG A 14 0.19 7.80 -6.41
CA ARG A 14 0.82 7.50 -7.69
C ARG A 14 1.77 6.32 -7.50
N TYR A 15 1.32 5.14 -7.86
CA TYR A 15 2.10 3.92 -7.68
C TYR A 15 1.60 2.80 -8.59
N GLU A 16 2.43 1.76 -8.75
CA GLU A 16 2.06 0.51 -9.40
C GLU A 16 2.34 -0.63 -8.43
N ILE A 17 1.49 -1.64 -8.46
CA ILE A 17 1.62 -2.82 -7.60
C ILE A 17 1.68 -4.08 -8.46
N GLU A 18 2.61 -4.97 -8.13
CA GLU A 18 2.61 -6.32 -8.70
C GLU A 18 2.77 -7.33 -7.56
N VAL A 19 2.07 -8.46 -7.66
CA VAL A 19 2.19 -9.51 -6.66
C VAL A 19 3.49 -10.28 -6.89
N VAL A 20 4.15 -10.65 -5.80
CA VAL A 20 5.36 -11.48 -5.84
C VAL A 20 5.00 -12.90 -5.47
N GLN A 21 4.34 -13.09 -4.32
CA GLN A 21 3.88 -14.41 -3.88
C GLN A 21 2.91 -14.27 -2.72
N THR A 22 2.15 -15.34 -2.46
CA THR A 22 1.34 -15.41 -1.25
C THR A 22 2.25 -15.77 -0.07
N GLY A 23 1.93 -15.22 1.10
CA GLY A 23 2.57 -15.61 2.34
C GLY A 23 1.64 -16.49 3.15
N THR A 24 1.89 -16.56 4.46
CA THR A 24 1.07 -17.33 5.37
C THR A 24 -0.17 -16.55 5.81
N GLN A 25 -1.30 -17.24 5.96
CA GLN A 25 -2.51 -16.73 6.62
C GLN A 25 -2.97 -15.34 6.19
N GLY A 26 -3.24 -15.18 4.90
CA GLY A 26 -3.79 -13.92 4.41
C GLY A 26 -2.77 -12.80 4.23
N THR A 27 -1.50 -13.16 4.23
CA THR A 27 -0.41 -12.22 3.95
C THR A 27 0.01 -12.36 2.50
N TYR A 28 0.34 -11.24 1.87
CA TYR A 28 0.86 -11.23 0.50
C TYR A 28 2.17 -10.49 0.45
N LEU A 29 3.08 -10.99 -0.39
CA LEU A 29 4.31 -10.29 -0.71
C LEU A 29 4.07 -9.58 -2.03
N ILE A 30 4.21 -8.26 -2.02
CA ILE A 30 3.97 -7.42 -3.20
C ILE A 30 5.14 -6.50 -3.44
N LYS A 31 5.30 -6.08 -4.70
CA LYS A 31 6.29 -5.07 -5.07
C LYS A 31 5.54 -3.81 -5.45
N VAL A 32 5.89 -2.71 -4.80
CA VAL A 32 5.23 -1.42 -5.02
C VAL A 32 6.25 -0.45 -5.60
N TRP A 33 5.91 0.12 -6.75
CA TRP A 33 6.72 1.14 -7.40
C TRP A 33 6.19 2.51 -7.01
N SER A 34 7.04 3.30 -6.36
CA SER A 34 6.68 4.62 -5.85
C SER A 34 7.66 5.66 -6.34
N TYR A 35 7.25 6.90 -6.28
CA TYR A 35 8.00 8.01 -6.88
C TYR A 35 8.22 9.12 -5.86
N SER A 36 9.42 9.68 -5.81
CA SER A 36 9.70 10.88 -5.05
C SER A 36 11.03 11.47 -5.50
N LYS A 37 11.24 12.72 -5.19
CA LYS A 37 12.51 13.39 -5.43
C LYS A 37 13.64 12.85 -4.55
N LYS A 38 13.31 12.13 -3.48
CA LYS A 38 14.28 11.46 -2.60
C LYS A 38 13.91 9.98 -2.50
N PRO A 39 14.89 9.06 -2.71
CA PRO A 39 14.58 7.63 -2.64
C PRO A 39 14.01 7.18 -1.30
N ASP A 40 14.50 7.72 -0.18
CA ASP A 40 14.00 7.32 1.13
C ASP A 40 12.55 7.74 1.34
N VAL A 41 12.13 8.87 0.76
CA VAL A 41 10.73 9.30 0.80
C VAL A 41 9.88 8.35 -0.06
N ALA A 42 10.40 7.93 -1.22
CA ALA A 42 9.69 6.97 -2.07
C ALA A 42 9.49 5.63 -1.34
N ILE A 43 10.49 5.19 -0.56
CA ILE A 43 10.39 3.96 0.23
C ILE A 43 9.31 4.08 1.31
N GLU A 44 9.28 5.19 2.03
CA GLU A 44 8.23 5.41 3.04
C GLU A 44 6.84 5.52 2.40
N GLN A 45 6.75 6.19 1.26
CA GLN A 45 5.50 6.28 0.53
C GLN A 45 5.04 4.91 0.04
N ALA A 46 5.98 4.00 -0.28
CA ALA A 46 5.64 2.66 -0.72
C ALA A 46 4.84 1.89 0.34
N LYS A 47 5.13 2.09 1.60
CA LYS A 47 4.37 1.44 2.68
C LYS A 47 2.92 1.90 2.68
N LYS A 48 2.69 3.19 2.53
CA LYS A 48 1.34 3.76 2.45
C LYS A 48 0.65 3.26 1.18
N ASN A 49 1.36 3.29 0.06
CA ASN A 49 0.84 2.86 -1.23
C ASN A 49 0.44 1.38 -1.21
N ALA A 50 1.22 0.54 -0.53
CA ALA A 50 0.91 -0.88 -0.41
C ALA A 50 -0.45 -1.09 0.25
N VAL A 51 -0.65 -0.46 1.40
CA VAL A 51 -1.92 -0.59 2.13
C VAL A 51 -3.06 0.06 1.37
N HIS A 52 -2.84 1.25 0.83
CA HIS A 52 -3.85 1.95 0.00
C HIS A 52 -4.27 1.09 -1.18
N GLY A 53 -3.31 0.48 -1.86
CA GLY A 53 -3.59 -0.36 -3.02
C GLY A 53 -4.42 -1.58 -2.67
N ILE A 54 -4.15 -2.22 -1.55
CA ILE A 54 -4.94 -3.37 -1.11
C ILE A 54 -6.39 -2.95 -0.83
N ILE A 55 -6.59 -1.79 -0.21
CA ILE A 55 -7.94 -1.32 0.13
C ILE A 55 -8.72 -0.91 -1.12
N PHE A 56 -8.10 -0.14 -2.00
CA PHE A 56 -8.82 0.57 -3.06
C PHE A 56 -8.62 0.05 -4.47
N LYS A 57 -7.58 -0.74 -4.74
CA LYS A 57 -7.26 -1.18 -6.11
C LYS A 57 -7.16 -2.69 -6.27
N GLY A 58 -6.63 -3.39 -5.28
CA GLY A 58 -6.27 -4.79 -5.42
C GLY A 58 -5.07 -4.95 -6.35
N PHE A 59 -4.79 -6.17 -6.75
CA PHE A 59 -3.74 -6.47 -7.71
C PHE A 59 -4.12 -7.69 -8.55
N THR A 60 -3.53 -7.76 -9.74
CA THR A 60 -3.78 -8.81 -10.72
C THR A 60 -2.96 -10.05 -10.42
N GLU A 61 -3.48 -11.21 -10.76
CA GLU A 61 -2.74 -12.47 -10.68
C GLU A 61 -1.44 -12.41 -11.50
N LYS A 62 -0.46 -13.21 -11.10
CA LYS A 62 0.80 -13.30 -11.82
C LYS A 62 1.27 -14.74 -11.78
N GLY A 63 1.33 -15.40 -12.93
CA GLY A 63 1.67 -16.82 -12.99
C GLY A 63 0.67 -17.66 -12.22
N THR A 64 1.15 -18.43 -11.24
CA THR A 64 0.30 -19.24 -10.38
C THR A 64 -0.12 -18.51 -9.10
N VAL A 65 0.34 -17.27 -8.91
CA VAL A 65 0.00 -16.47 -7.73
C VAL A 65 -1.33 -15.77 -7.99
N PRO A 66 -2.35 -16.02 -7.16
CA PRO A 66 -3.66 -15.40 -7.40
C PRO A 66 -3.65 -13.90 -7.14
N GLY A 67 -4.56 -13.20 -7.80
CA GLY A 67 -4.80 -11.80 -7.54
C GLY A 67 -5.64 -11.60 -6.29
N GLN A 68 -5.81 -10.36 -5.92
CA GLN A 68 -6.61 -9.95 -4.78
C GLN A 68 -7.47 -8.76 -5.20
N LYS A 69 -8.78 -8.90 -5.06
CA LYS A 69 -9.67 -7.77 -5.31
C LYS A 69 -9.48 -6.71 -4.24
N ALA A 70 -9.74 -5.45 -4.58
CA ALA A 70 -9.78 -4.38 -3.61
C ALA A 70 -10.71 -4.75 -2.44
N LEU A 71 -10.38 -4.33 -1.24
CA LEU A 71 -11.22 -4.62 -0.08
C LEU A 71 -12.56 -3.90 -0.13
N THR A 72 -12.64 -2.80 -0.85
CA THR A 72 -13.90 -2.08 -1.10
C THR A 72 -14.17 -2.00 -2.60
N ASP A 73 -15.43 -2.02 -2.98
CA ASP A 73 -15.87 -1.70 -4.33
C ASP A 73 -16.42 -0.28 -4.45
N ASN A 74 -16.44 0.45 -3.34
CA ASN A 74 -16.94 1.82 -3.30
C ASN A 74 -15.82 2.78 -3.71
N VAL A 75 -15.90 3.32 -4.92
CA VAL A 75 -14.89 4.23 -5.48
C VAL A 75 -14.80 5.56 -4.72
N ASN A 76 -15.79 5.88 -3.91
CA ASN A 76 -15.83 7.14 -3.14
C ASN A 76 -15.50 6.96 -1.66
N LEU A 77 -15.15 5.74 -1.25
CA LEU A 77 -14.96 5.43 0.17
C LEU A 77 -13.92 6.32 0.84
N GLU A 78 -12.82 6.58 0.18
CA GLU A 78 -11.74 7.37 0.75
C GLU A 78 -12.21 8.80 1.09
N VAL A 79 -13.02 9.37 0.21
CA VAL A 79 -13.58 10.71 0.43
C VAL A 79 -14.66 10.66 1.49
N GLU A 80 -15.56 9.68 1.41
CA GLU A 80 -16.68 9.53 2.35
C GLU A 80 -16.21 9.28 3.78
N LYS A 81 -15.09 8.59 3.92
CA LYS A 81 -14.50 8.25 5.22
C LYS A 81 -13.16 8.96 5.44
N GLU A 82 -13.05 10.17 4.95
CA GLU A 82 -11.82 10.95 5.06
C GLU A 82 -11.37 11.09 6.52
N ASP A 83 -12.30 11.27 7.45
CA ASP A 83 -11.98 11.40 8.87
C ASP A 83 -11.29 10.15 9.42
N PHE A 84 -11.56 8.98 8.82
CA PHE A 84 -10.89 7.75 9.19
C PHE A 84 -9.55 7.62 8.45
N PHE A 85 -9.56 7.82 7.13
CA PHE A 85 -8.38 7.52 6.30
C PHE A 85 -7.26 8.55 6.42
N LYS A 86 -7.57 9.79 6.69
CA LYS A 86 -6.54 10.83 6.79
C LYS A 86 -5.55 10.52 7.91
N PRO A 87 -5.98 10.33 9.17
CA PRO A 87 -5.03 9.93 10.22
C PRO A 87 -4.46 8.53 10.03
N PHE A 88 -5.21 7.65 9.37
CA PHE A 88 -4.76 6.28 9.10
C PHE A 88 -3.48 6.28 8.26
N PHE A 89 -3.39 7.18 7.28
CA PHE A 89 -2.26 7.26 6.35
C PHE A 89 -1.24 8.34 6.68
N GLU A 90 -1.37 9.03 7.79
CA GLU A 90 -0.33 9.97 8.23
C GLU A 90 0.95 9.22 8.62
N ASP A 91 2.09 9.91 8.61
CA ASP A 91 3.35 9.32 9.07
C ASP A 91 3.17 8.78 10.49
N GLY A 92 3.56 7.51 10.67
CA GLY A 92 3.34 6.84 11.95
C GLY A 92 1.92 6.37 12.18
N GLY A 93 1.04 6.53 11.19
CA GLY A 93 -0.36 6.17 11.31
C GLY A 93 -0.61 4.67 11.35
N LYS A 94 -1.88 4.32 11.45
CA LYS A 94 -2.30 2.92 11.68
C LYS A 94 -1.95 1.98 10.53
N TYR A 95 -1.76 2.51 9.32
CA TYR A 95 -1.36 1.70 8.17
C TYR A 95 -0.12 0.85 8.47
N MET A 96 0.78 1.35 9.31
CA MET A 96 2.04 0.67 9.61
C MET A 96 1.85 -0.68 10.30
N LYS A 97 0.70 -0.92 10.89
CA LYS A 97 0.41 -2.19 11.55
C LYS A 97 0.25 -3.34 10.56
N PHE A 98 -0.03 -3.04 9.31
CA PHE A 98 -0.43 -4.05 8.32
C PHE A 98 0.63 -4.29 7.25
N VAL A 99 1.74 -3.58 7.31
CA VAL A 99 2.77 -3.65 6.28
C VAL A 99 4.16 -3.70 6.91
N SER A 100 5.03 -4.51 6.33
CA SER A 100 6.43 -4.56 6.73
C SER A 100 7.30 -4.71 5.50
N MET A 101 8.52 -4.19 5.59
CA MET A 101 9.46 -4.34 4.50
C MET A 101 10.11 -5.71 4.54
N SER A 102 10.27 -6.31 3.37
CA SER A 102 11.04 -7.51 3.21
C SER A 102 12.53 -7.14 3.14
N ASN A 103 13.42 -8.06 3.48
CA ASN A 103 14.86 -7.88 3.38
C ASN A 103 15.39 -6.64 4.14
N ASP A 104 14.82 -6.34 5.30
CA ASP A 104 15.25 -5.23 6.16
C ASP A 104 15.26 -3.88 5.43
N GLY A 105 14.39 -3.73 4.44
CA GLY A 105 14.27 -2.48 3.71
C GLY A 105 15.27 -2.29 2.58
N ALA A 106 16.03 -3.32 2.27
CA ALA A 106 16.98 -3.25 1.16
C ALA A 106 16.24 -3.18 -0.17
N VAL A 107 16.70 -2.30 -1.05
CA VAL A 107 16.18 -2.16 -2.40
C VAL A 107 17.29 -2.53 -3.38
N ALA A 108 16.98 -3.45 -4.30
CA ALA A 108 17.95 -3.86 -5.31
C ALA A 108 18.29 -2.68 -6.23
N ALA A 109 19.52 -2.65 -6.73
CA ALA A 109 19.97 -1.55 -7.59
C ALA A 109 19.09 -1.39 -8.85
N GLU A 110 18.64 -2.50 -9.45
CA GLU A 110 17.77 -2.48 -10.63
C GLU A 110 16.35 -1.98 -10.31
N ASP A 111 15.98 -1.92 -9.03
CA ASP A 111 14.68 -1.44 -8.59
C ASP A 111 14.70 0.02 -8.15
N ARG A 112 15.74 0.73 -8.50
CA ARG A 112 15.91 2.13 -8.18
C ARG A 112 16.43 2.86 -9.40
N MET A 113 15.61 3.70 -9.98
CA MET A 113 15.98 4.41 -11.21
C MET A 113 15.55 5.86 -11.15
N LYS A 114 16.27 6.70 -11.82
CA LYS A 114 15.92 8.11 -11.93
C LYS A 114 15.04 8.31 -13.15
N VAL A 115 13.89 8.96 -12.94
CA VAL A 115 12.92 9.26 -14.00
C VAL A 115 12.65 10.76 -13.93
N GLY A 116 13.26 11.51 -14.84
CA GLY A 116 13.20 12.97 -14.77
C GLY A 116 13.85 13.48 -13.51
N LYS A 117 13.13 14.25 -12.73
CA LYS A 117 13.61 14.83 -11.47
C LYS A 117 13.29 13.97 -10.25
N GLU A 118 12.68 12.81 -10.47
CA GLU A 118 12.27 11.92 -9.40
C GLU A 118 13.00 10.59 -9.47
N TYR A 119 12.94 9.86 -8.36
CA TYR A 119 13.36 8.47 -8.32
C TYR A 119 12.13 7.59 -8.34
N LYS A 120 12.16 6.54 -9.16
CA LYS A 120 11.19 5.46 -9.15
C LYS A 120 11.83 4.30 -8.41
N VAL A 121 11.20 3.86 -7.32
CA VAL A 121 11.77 2.84 -6.45
C VAL A 121 10.78 1.70 -6.30
N GLY A 122 11.24 0.47 -6.56
CA GLY A 122 10.45 -0.75 -6.37
C GLY A 122 10.77 -1.35 -5.02
N VAL A 123 9.77 -1.45 -4.15
CA VAL A 123 9.95 -1.94 -2.78
C VAL A 123 9.12 -3.20 -2.59
N VAL A 124 9.77 -4.25 -2.09
CA VAL A 124 9.06 -5.50 -1.77
C VAL A 124 8.57 -5.43 -0.33
N LEU A 125 7.28 -5.62 -0.15
CA LEU A 125 6.61 -5.45 1.13
C LEU A 125 5.70 -6.64 1.40
N SER A 126 5.56 -6.97 2.67
CA SER A 126 4.61 -7.96 3.14
C SER A 126 3.40 -7.22 3.71
N VAL A 127 2.20 -7.53 3.23
CA VAL A 127 0.97 -6.91 3.70
C VAL A 127 0.07 -7.98 4.30
N ASN A 128 -0.36 -7.77 5.54
CA ASN A 128 -1.31 -8.64 6.19
C ASN A 128 -2.72 -8.22 5.82
N VAL A 129 -3.20 -8.74 4.70
CA VAL A 129 -4.52 -8.39 4.15
C VAL A 129 -5.64 -8.82 5.08
N SER A 130 -5.50 -10.00 5.68
CA SER A 130 -6.52 -10.52 6.60
C SER A 130 -6.71 -9.62 7.82
N ALA A 131 -5.60 -9.20 8.45
CA ALA A 131 -5.68 -8.30 9.60
C ALA A 131 -6.23 -6.92 9.22
N LEU A 132 -5.82 -6.43 8.05
CA LEU A 132 -6.32 -5.14 7.53
C LEU A 132 -7.82 -5.19 7.32
N ARG A 133 -8.32 -6.25 6.68
CA ARG A 133 -9.76 -6.44 6.46
C ARG A 133 -10.52 -6.44 7.79
N LYS A 134 -10.05 -7.20 8.76
CA LYS A 134 -10.70 -7.29 10.07
C LYS A 134 -10.76 -5.94 10.77
N ASP A 135 -9.68 -5.17 10.68
CA ASP A 135 -9.64 -3.84 11.29
C ASP A 135 -10.67 -2.90 10.65
N LEU A 136 -10.73 -2.90 9.31
CA LEU A 136 -11.68 -2.05 8.60
C LEU A 136 -13.13 -2.48 8.83
N GLU A 137 -13.37 -3.79 8.93
CA GLU A 137 -14.71 -4.31 9.26
C GLU A 137 -15.12 -3.89 10.68
N ALA A 138 -14.21 -4.03 11.64
CA ALA A 138 -14.47 -3.67 13.04
C ALA A 138 -14.73 -2.17 13.20
N ALA A 139 -14.07 -1.35 12.38
CA ALA A 139 -14.28 0.09 12.38
C ALA A 139 -15.53 0.53 11.62
N GLY A 140 -16.24 -0.40 10.99
CA GLY A 140 -17.43 -0.08 10.21
C GLY A 140 -17.12 0.59 8.87
N ILE A 141 -15.88 0.49 8.41
CA ILE A 141 -15.46 1.14 7.15
C ILE A 141 -15.87 0.31 5.95
N ILE A 142 -15.75 -1.01 6.06
CA ILE A 142 -16.20 -1.93 5.02
C ILE A 142 -17.13 -2.97 5.66
N LYS A 143 -17.96 -3.60 4.83
CA LYS A 143 -18.88 -4.63 5.31
C LYS A 143 -18.12 -5.91 5.62
N SER A 144 -18.49 -6.61 6.68
CA SER A 144 -17.92 -7.91 6.98
C SER A 144 -18.35 -8.91 5.91
N LEU A 145 -17.52 -9.94 5.70
CA LEU A 145 -17.75 -10.92 4.65
C LEU A 145 -19.08 -11.66 4.76
N GLY A 146 -19.65 -11.78 5.95
CA GLY A 146 -20.94 -12.44 6.14
C GLY A 146 -22.16 -11.52 6.05
N ALA A 147 -21.97 -10.20 5.99
CA ALA A 147 -23.05 -9.23 6.14
C ALA A 147 -24.07 -9.27 4.99
N GLY A 148 -23.64 -9.71 3.80
CA GLY A 148 -24.51 -9.74 2.63
C GLY A 148 -25.48 -10.94 2.60
N PHE A 149 -25.40 -11.82 3.57
CA PHE A 149 -26.23 -13.03 3.60
C PHE A 149 -27.39 -12.95 4.58
N ASN A 150 -27.60 -11.83 5.19
CA ASN A 150 -28.67 -11.66 6.18
C ASN A 150 -29.88 -10.95 5.58
#